data_b4470e7b5ecb7c1ce6b3073008854033
#
_entry.id   b4470e7b5ecb7c1ce6b3073008854033
#
_cell.length_a   1.000
_cell.length_b   1.000
_cell.length_c   1.000
_cell.angle_alpha   90.00
_cell.angle_beta   90.00
_cell.angle_gamma   90.00
#
_symmetry.space_group_name_H-M   'P 1'
#
loop_
_entity.id
_entity.type
_entity.pdbx_description
1 polymer ?
#
loop_
_entity_poly.entity_id
_entity_poly.type
_entity_poly.pdbx_seq_one_letter_code
_entity_poly.pdbx_strand_id
1 'polypeptide(L)'
;MAERILAEPQAMRAFVRVEKLDRGPGKLGVEIVRSRAEAPLRAVGMDGVEAAVHPLVVFLYNAAIHSGDLSARLDGLQARGVPVILTVGLPDMARPQTGHKPTQRRIDLLAIEQNAWTLAARDDRCVVVATRTEIDWAVKRGQMIVWAPSKLVLDAVDGPQSRDPVALALWLAEVMAARGIVVHGDVAVPAGSRVPVERG
;
A
#
# COMPACT_ATOMS: atom_id res chain seq x y z
N MET A 1 -25.00 -3.45 5.64
CA MET A 1 -24.43 -4.20 4.49
C MET A 1 -23.18 -4.99 4.91
N ALA A 2 -22.14 -4.37 5.42
CA ALA A 2 -20.92 -5.07 5.88
C ALA A 2 -21.19 -6.20 6.88
N GLU A 3 -22.07 -6.00 7.85
CA GLU A 3 -22.44 -7.02 8.85
C GLU A 3 -23.12 -8.25 8.23
N ARG A 4 -23.94 -8.05 7.20
CA ARG A 4 -24.56 -9.17 6.47
C ARG A 4 -23.53 -9.99 5.69
N ILE A 5 -22.51 -9.36 5.13
CA ILE A 5 -21.39 -10.04 4.47
C ILE A 5 -20.60 -10.85 5.50
N LEU A 6 -20.29 -10.25 6.64
CA LEU A 6 -19.54 -10.91 7.71
C LEU A 6 -20.33 -11.99 8.46
N ALA A 7 -21.64 -12.11 8.22
CA ALA A 7 -22.43 -13.22 8.72
C ALA A 7 -22.09 -14.56 8.01
N GLU A 8 -21.58 -14.48 6.76
CA GLU A 8 -21.12 -15.66 6.03
C GLU A 8 -19.87 -16.25 6.69
N PRO A 9 -19.82 -17.58 6.94
CA PRO A 9 -18.73 -18.22 7.70
C PRO A 9 -17.33 -17.97 7.09
N GLN A 10 -17.21 -17.87 5.77
CA GLN A 10 -15.94 -17.68 5.07
C GLN A 10 -15.49 -16.22 5.04
N ALA A 11 -16.38 -15.25 5.34
CA ALA A 11 -16.05 -13.84 5.26
C ALA A 11 -15.27 -13.39 6.50
N MET A 12 -14.01 -13.09 6.33
CA MET A 12 -13.12 -12.58 7.40
C MET A 12 -13.11 -11.05 7.46
N ARG A 13 -13.30 -10.39 6.30
CA ARG A 13 -13.24 -8.94 6.16
C ARG A 13 -14.19 -8.48 5.05
N ALA A 14 -14.88 -7.37 5.29
CA ALA A 14 -15.75 -6.74 4.30
C ALA A 14 -15.30 -5.30 4.03
N PHE A 15 -15.09 -5.01 2.75
CA PHE A 15 -14.87 -3.65 2.24
C PHE A 15 -16.16 -3.23 1.56
N VAL A 16 -16.78 -2.16 2.03
CA VAL A 16 -18.06 -1.67 1.49
C VAL A 16 -17.90 -0.23 1.07
N ARG A 17 -18.06 0.02 -0.22
CA ARG A 17 -18.06 1.35 -0.82
C ARG A 17 -19.46 1.66 -1.36
N VAL A 18 -19.99 2.81 -0.98
CA VAL A 18 -21.29 3.30 -1.44
C VAL A 18 -21.09 4.68 -2.05
N GLU A 19 -21.44 4.82 -3.32
CA GLU A 19 -21.28 6.08 -4.08
C GLU A 19 -22.62 6.53 -4.65
N LYS A 20 -22.86 7.84 -4.63
CA LYS A 20 -23.96 8.48 -5.37
C LYS A 20 -23.52 8.69 -6.81
N LEU A 21 -24.26 8.14 -7.77
CA LEU A 21 -23.96 8.23 -9.19
C LEU A 21 -24.69 9.39 -9.91
N ASP A 22 -25.63 10.04 -9.22
CA ASP A 22 -26.55 11.04 -9.78
C ASP A 22 -26.13 12.49 -9.51
N ARG A 23 -24.97 12.74 -8.94
CA ARG A 23 -24.51 14.06 -8.51
C ARG A 23 -23.24 14.52 -9.21
N GLY A 24 -23.35 14.91 -10.48
CA GLY A 24 -22.27 15.56 -11.23
C GLY A 24 -21.14 14.63 -11.69
N PRO A 25 -20.03 15.18 -12.19
CA PRO A 25 -18.95 14.40 -12.76
C PRO A 25 -18.06 13.69 -11.74
N GLY A 26 -18.24 13.98 -10.46
CA GLY A 26 -17.52 13.35 -9.35
C GLY A 26 -18.36 12.29 -8.65
N LYS A 27 -17.69 11.29 -8.05
CA LYS A 27 -18.34 10.28 -7.23
C LYS A 27 -18.24 10.69 -5.77
N LEU A 28 -19.38 10.97 -5.14
CA LEU A 28 -19.46 11.25 -3.71
C LEU A 28 -19.94 9.99 -2.99
N GLY A 29 -19.17 9.49 -2.05
CA GLY A 29 -19.51 8.26 -1.37
C GLY A 29 -18.79 8.05 -0.05
N VAL A 30 -19.05 6.93 0.58
CA VAL A 30 -18.38 6.44 1.79
C VAL A 30 -17.82 5.05 1.52
N GLU A 31 -16.64 4.81 2.03
CA GLU A 31 -16.03 3.49 2.07
C GLU A 31 -15.79 3.09 3.52
N ILE A 32 -16.19 1.87 3.87
CA ILE A 32 -15.99 1.33 5.21
C ILE A 32 -15.34 -0.04 5.12
N VAL A 33 -14.48 -0.35 6.10
CA VAL A 33 -13.91 -1.67 6.30
C VAL A 33 -14.43 -2.24 7.61
N ARG A 34 -14.82 -3.51 7.60
CA ARG A 34 -15.18 -4.28 8.78
C ARG A 34 -14.53 -5.65 8.70
N SER A 35 -14.05 -6.15 9.85
CA SER A 35 -13.55 -7.51 9.98
C SER A 35 -14.37 -8.27 11.02
N ARG A 36 -14.42 -9.59 10.88
CA ARG A 36 -14.94 -10.47 11.93
C ARG A 36 -14.03 -10.33 13.14
N ALA A 37 -14.59 -9.98 14.29
CA ALA A 37 -13.82 -9.78 15.51
C ALA A 37 -13.35 -11.13 16.04
N GLU A 38 -12.05 -11.36 16.03
CA GLU A 38 -11.40 -12.45 16.77
C GLU A 38 -10.81 -11.99 18.11
N ALA A 39 -10.81 -10.70 18.37
CA ALA A 39 -10.45 -10.15 19.68
C ALA A 39 -11.38 -9.00 20.02
N PRO A 40 -11.73 -8.79 21.30
CA PRO A 40 -12.43 -7.59 21.66
C PRO A 40 -11.58 -6.40 21.22
N LEU A 41 -12.14 -5.58 20.33
CA LEU A 41 -11.62 -4.25 20.14
C LEU A 41 -11.49 -3.66 21.55
N ARG A 42 -10.27 -3.42 22.04
CA ARG A 42 -10.12 -2.50 23.14
C ARG A 42 -10.90 -1.27 22.72
N ALA A 43 -11.99 -1.02 23.43
CA ALA A 43 -12.69 0.24 23.32
C ALA A 43 -11.63 1.29 23.64
N VAL A 44 -11.05 1.91 22.61
CA VAL A 44 -10.25 3.11 22.77
C VAL A 44 -11.28 4.15 23.19
N GLY A 45 -11.21 4.54 24.46
CA GLY A 45 -12.04 5.60 24.97
C GLY A 45 -11.91 6.80 24.06
N MET A 46 -13.01 7.48 23.78
CA MET A 46 -13.10 8.66 22.90
C MET A 46 -12.36 9.89 23.46
N ASP A 47 -11.50 9.74 24.46
CA ASP A 47 -10.82 10.82 25.18
C ASP A 47 -9.29 10.81 25.04
N GLY A 48 -8.75 10.23 23.99
CA GLY A 48 -7.33 10.33 23.68
C GLY A 48 -7.14 10.80 22.25
N VAL A 49 -6.42 11.88 22.05
CA VAL A 49 -5.79 12.19 20.76
C VAL A 49 -4.97 10.97 20.39
N GLU A 50 -5.51 10.11 19.53
CA GLU A 50 -4.83 8.91 19.05
C GLU A 50 -3.51 9.37 18.43
N ALA A 51 -2.39 9.09 19.09
CA ALA A 51 -1.09 9.48 18.56
C ALA A 51 -1.00 8.99 17.13
N ALA A 52 -0.74 9.91 16.19
CA ALA A 52 -0.70 9.57 14.78
C ALA A 52 0.32 8.45 14.55
N VAL A 53 -0.16 7.30 14.09
CA VAL A 53 0.72 6.16 13.82
C VAL A 53 1.39 6.39 12.46
N HIS A 54 2.69 6.63 12.50
CA HIS A 54 3.51 6.87 11.32
C HIS A 54 4.13 5.56 10.83
N PRO A 55 3.74 5.04 9.65
CA PRO A 55 4.29 3.81 9.12
C PRO A 55 5.74 3.99 8.65
N LEU A 56 6.44 2.87 8.48
CA LEU A 56 7.67 2.78 7.72
C LEU A 56 7.33 2.32 6.30
N VAL A 57 7.75 3.06 5.28
CA VAL A 57 7.66 2.61 3.89
C VAL A 57 8.95 1.86 3.54
N VAL A 58 8.83 0.74 2.85
CA VAL A 58 9.98 -0.07 2.45
C VAL A 58 9.88 -0.38 0.96
N PHE A 59 10.87 0.02 0.19
CA PHE A 59 10.98 -0.33 -1.22
C PHE A 59 11.81 -1.59 -1.39
N LEU A 60 11.24 -2.60 -2.04
CA LEU A 60 11.90 -3.85 -2.42
C LEU A 60 12.11 -3.90 -3.92
N TYR A 61 13.36 -4.02 -4.36
CA TYR A 61 13.67 -4.28 -5.77
C TYR A 61 13.36 -5.73 -6.14
N ASN A 62 13.25 -6.01 -7.44
CA ASN A 62 12.72 -7.28 -7.91
C ASN A 62 13.52 -8.50 -7.44
N ALA A 63 14.85 -8.44 -7.44
CA ALA A 63 15.67 -9.56 -6.97
C ALA A 63 15.46 -9.86 -5.47
N ALA A 64 15.14 -8.86 -4.64
CA ALA A 64 14.82 -9.09 -3.22
C ALA A 64 13.51 -9.87 -3.04
N ILE A 65 12.51 -9.63 -3.92
CA ILE A 65 11.23 -10.36 -3.91
C ILE A 65 11.47 -11.84 -4.21
N HIS A 66 12.39 -12.15 -5.11
CA HIS A 66 12.69 -13.52 -5.55
C HIS A 66 13.79 -14.21 -4.74
N SER A 67 14.39 -13.51 -3.77
CA SER A 67 15.45 -14.05 -2.94
C SER A 67 14.95 -15.13 -1.96
N GLY A 68 15.83 -16.06 -1.61
CA GLY A 68 15.56 -17.07 -0.58
C GLY A 68 15.55 -16.51 0.84
N ASP A 69 16.09 -15.29 1.06
CA ASP A 69 16.13 -14.61 2.36
C ASP A 69 14.94 -13.66 2.59
N LEU A 70 13.95 -13.64 1.68
CA LEU A 70 12.79 -12.75 1.77
C LEU A 70 12.11 -12.81 3.14
N SER A 71 11.82 -14.02 3.62
CA SER A 71 11.11 -14.21 4.91
C SER A 71 11.93 -13.64 6.07
N ALA A 72 13.23 -13.90 6.13
CA ALA A 72 14.10 -13.35 7.18
C ALA A 72 14.17 -11.82 7.12
N ARG A 73 14.16 -11.23 5.93
CA ARG A 73 14.09 -9.79 5.73
C ARG A 73 12.80 -9.20 6.26
N LEU A 74 11.66 -9.85 5.98
CA LEU A 74 10.36 -9.44 6.50
C LEU A 74 10.28 -9.60 8.03
N ASP A 75 10.91 -10.64 8.61
CA ASP A 75 11.04 -10.80 10.07
C ASP A 75 11.79 -9.61 10.69
N GLY A 76 12.88 -9.19 10.06
CA GLY A 76 13.65 -8.01 10.49
C GLY A 76 12.82 -6.72 10.43
N LEU A 77 11.98 -6.55 9.41
CA LEU A 77 11.07 -5.40 9.30
C LEU A 77 9.97 -5.45 10.37
N GLN A 78 9.39 -6.61 10.61
CA GLN A 78 8.37 -6.80 11.65
C GLN A 78 8.93 -6.55 13.05
N ALA A 79 10.17 -6.94 13.30
CA ALA A 79 10.86 -6.71 14.58
C ALA A 79 11.09 -5.23 14.90
N ARG A 80 10.97 -4.31 13.91
CA ARG A 80 11.02 -2.85 14.16
C ARG A 80 9.83 -2.34 14.97
N GLY A 81 8.77 -3.15 15.13
CA GLY A 81 7.60 -2.82 15.97
C GLY A 81 6.76 -1.65 15.46
N VAL A 82 6.84 -1.35 14.18
CA VAL A 82 6.10 -0.27 13.51
C VAL A 82 5.32 -0.81 12.32
N PRO A 83 4.18 -0.22 11.95
CA PRO A 83 3.48 -0.61 10.73
C PRO A 83 4.37 -0.47 9.50
N VAL A 84 4.36 -1.47 8.63
CA VAL A 84 5.21 -1.51 7.44
C VAL A 84 4.34 -1.49 6.19
N ILE A 85 4.63 -0.57 5.28
CA ILE A 85 4.07 -0.51 3.93
C ILE A 85 5.17 -0.90 2.94
N LEU A 86 5.07 -2.10 2.38
CA LEU A 86 5.95 -2.55 1.33
C LEU A 86 5.55 -1.92 0.00
N THR A 87 6.52 -1.50 -0.77
CA THR A 87 6.40 -1.05 -2.15
C THR A 87 7.38 -1.83 -3.00
N VAL A 88 7.07 -2.03 -4.27
CA VAL A 88 7.87 -2.90 -5.14
C VAL A 88 8.25 -2.19 -6.44
N GLY A 89 9.31 -2.68 -7.05
CA GLY A 89 9.73 -2.26 -8.38
C GLY A 89 8.90 -2.89 -9.51
N LEU A 90 9.29 -2.57 -10.74
CA LEU A 90 8.78 -3.23 -11.93
C LEU A 90 9.31 -4.68 -11.99
N PRO A 91 8.51 -5.65 -12.44
CA PRO A 91 8.99 -7.01 -12.67
C PRO A 91 9.98 -7.07 -13.83
N ASP A 92 10.88 -8.08 -13.81
CA ASP A 92 11.88 -8.32 -14.86
C ASP A 92 11.27 -9.00 -16.10
N MET A 93 10.09 -8.56 -16.52
CA MET A 93 9.40 -9.10 -17.69
C MET A 93 9.10 -7.99 -18.70
N ALA A 94 9.06 -8.37 -19.96
CA ALA A 94 8.71 -7.45 -21.04
C ALA A 94 7.28 -6.92 -20.83
N ARG A 95 7.11 -5.64 -21.02
CA ARG A 95 5.81 -4.96 -20.97
C ARG A 95 5.46 -4.39 -22.33
N PRO A 96 4.17 -4.33 -22.68
CA PRO A 96 3.72 -3.62 -23.86
C PRO A 96 4.26 -2.18 -23.88
N GLN A 97 4.78 -1.75 -25.00
CA GLN A 97 5.25 -0.38 -25.20
C GLN A 97 4.29 0.36 -26.12
N THR A 98 3.88 1.55 -25.70
CA THR A 98 2.98 2.40 -26.47
C THR A 98 3.60 3.77 -26.70
N GLY A 99 3.32 4.42 -27.81
CA GLY A 99 3.72 5.80 -28.05
C GLY A 99 2.91 6.84 -27.25
N HIS A 100 1.89 6.39 -26.51
CA HIS A 100 0.96 7.25 -25.79
C HIS A 100 1.29 7.30 -24.29
N LYS A 101 1.84 8.41 -23.81
CA LYS A 101 2.33 8.58 -22.44
C LYS A 101 1.30 8.19 -21.34
N PRO A 102 0.01 8.64 -21.39
CA PRO A 102 -0.97 8.26 -20.37
C PRO A 102 -1.26 6.76 -20.35
N THR A 103 -1.32 6.10 -21.51
CA THR A 103 -1.53 4.65 -21.60
C THR A 103 -0.33 3.89 -21.06
N GLN A 104 0.89 4.32 -21.43
CA GLN A 104 2.11 3.70 -20.91
C GLN A 104 2.20 3.80 -19.40
N ARG A 105 1.82 4.95 -18.83
CA ARG A 105 1.78 5.12 -17.38
C ARG A 105 0.85 4.09 -16.70
N ARG A 106 -0.32 3.82 -17.28
CA ARG A 106 -1.24 2.80 -16.74
C ARG A 106 -0.67 1.39 -16.84
N ILE A 107 0.00 1.07 -17.94
CA ILE A 107 0.67 -0.22 -18.13
C ILE A 107 1.78 -0.40 -17.08
N ASP A 108 2.59 0.62 -16.85
CA ASP A 108 3.68 0.56 -15.88
C ASP A 108 3.16 0.43 -14.43
N LEU A 109 2.11 1.18 -14.07
CA LEU A 109 1.46 1.06 -12.76
C LEU A 109 0.87 -0.35 -12.53
N LEU A 110 0.20 -0.91 -13.54
CA LEU A 110 -0.31 -2.28 -13.50
C LEU A 110 0.82 -3.31 -13.35
N ALA A 111 1.95 -3.11 -14.00
CA ALA A 111 3.09 -4.02 -13.85
C ALA A 111 3.66 -4.01 -12.42
N ILE A 112 3.75 -2.82 -11.78
CA ILE A 112 4.13 -2.71 -10.38
C ILE A 112 3.10 -3.43 -9.49
N GLU A 113 1.82 -3.26 -9.76
CA GLU A 113 0.74 -3.91 -9.04
C GLU A 113 0.78 -5.44 -9.15
N GLN A 114 1.04 -5.97 -10.36
CA GLN A 114 1.27 -7.41 -10.55
C GLN A 114 2.46 -7.91 -9.72
N ASN A 115 3.52 -7.12 -9.62
CA ASN A 115 4.67 -7.47 -8.80
C ASN A 115 4.37 -7.42 -7.30
N ALA A 116 3.46 -6.53 -6.85
CA ALA A 116 2.93 -6.54 -5.49
C ALA A 116 2.18 -7.85 -5.17
N TRP A 117 1.37 -8.35 -6.09
CA TRP A 117 0.72 -9.66 -5.96
C TRP A 117 1.71 -10.83 -5.97
N THR A 118 2.80 -10.71 -6.75
CA THR A 118 3.89 -11.70 -6.75
C THR A 118 4.56 -11.77 -5.37
N LEU A 119 4.82 -10.62 -4.73
CA LEU A 119 5.35 -10.58 -3.37
C LEU A 119 4.38 -11.22 -2.37
N ALA A 120 3.10 -10.86 -2.44
CA ALA A 120 2.07 -11.39 -1.54
C ALA A 120 1.89 -12.92 -1.67
N ALA A 121 2.10 -13.48 -2.87
CA ALA A 121 2.06 -14.93 -3.08
C ALA A 121 3.26 -15.67 -2.46
N ARG A 122 4.30 -14.96 -2.04
CA ARG A 122 5.51 -15.56 -1.46
C ARG A 122 5.55 -15.54 0.07
N ASP A 123 4.75 -14.68 0.69
CA ASP A 123 4.69 -14.58 2.16
C ASP A 123 3.30 -14.08 2.60
N ASP A 124 2.62 -14.89 3.40
CA ASP A 124 1.23 -14.66 3.85
C ASP A 124 1.06 -13.40 4.71
N ARG A 125 2.13 -12.83 5.23
CA ARG A 125 2.10 -11.54 5.94
C ARG A 125 1.83 -10.37 5.01
N CYS A 126 2.13 -10.53 3.72
CA CYS A 126 2.05 -9.49 2.71
C CYS A 126 0.62 -9.37 2.16
N VAL A 127 -0.18 -8.48 2.72
CA VAL A 127 -1.55 -8.23 2.26
C VAL A 127 -1.55 -7.09 1.25
N VAL A 128 -2.02 -7.34 0.02
CA VAL A 128 -2.09 -6.30 -1.02
C VAL A 128 -3.25 -5.36 -0.74
N VAL A 129 -2.98 -4.06 -0.77
CA VAL A 129 -3.96 -2.98 -0.59
C VAL A 129 -3.80 -1.90 -1.66
N ALA A 130 -4.91 -1.29 -2.06
CA ALA A 130 -4.95 -0.32 -3.15
C ALA A 130 -5.52 1.05 -2.74
N THR A 131 -6.35 1.10 -1.68
CA THR A 131 -7.04 2.31 -1.28
C THR A 131 -6.45 2.94 -0.01
N ARG A 132 -6.64 4.25 0.14
CA ARG A 132 -6.24 4.98 1.34
C ARG A 132 -6.89 4.40 2.60
N THR A 133 -8.16 4.04 2.54
CA THR A 133 -8.90 3.47 3.67
C THR A 133 -8.32 2.12 4.11
N GLU A 134 -7.94 1.26 3.16
CA GLU A 134 -7.28 -0.02 3.47
C GLU A 134 -5.92 0.20 4.14
N ILE A 135 -5.13 1.13 3.60
CA ILE A 135 -3.81 1.48 4.16
C ILE A 135 -3.97 1.99 5.59
N ASP A 136 -4.82 3.00 5.81
CA ASP A 136 -5.03 3.61 7.13
C ASP A 136 -5.53 2.57 8.14
N TRP A 137 -6.40 1.65 7.72
CA TRP A 137 -6.90 0.58 8.55
C TRP A 137 -5.78 -0.40 8.96
N ALA A 138 -4.94 -0.81 8.01
CA ALA A 138 -3.83 -1.74 8.26
C ALA A 138 -2.75 -1.10 9.14
N VAL A 139 -2.39 0.17 8.87
CA VAL A 139 -1.43 0.93 9.68
C VAL A 139 -1.86 1.03 11.14
N LYS A 140 -3.14 1.34 11.40
CA LYS A 140 -3.70 1.38 12.76
C LYS A 140 -3.63 0.04 13.50
N ARG A 141 -3.55 -1.07 12.79
CA ARG A 141 -3.48 -2.42 13.35
C ARG A 141 -2.08 -3.01 13.37
N GLY A 142 -1.08 -2.25 12.91
CA GLY A 142 0.29 -2.74 12.82
C GLY A 142 0.48 -3.87 11.78
N GLN A 143 -0.46 -4.00 10.83
CA GLN A 143 -0.41 -5.04 9.80
C GLN A 143 0.57 -4.65 8.72
N MET A 144 1.43 -5.59 8.31
CA MET A 144 2.29 -5.45 7.13
C MET A 144 1.44 -5.55 5.86
N ILE A 145 1.65 -4.62 4.93
CA ILE A 145 0.91 -4.55 3.68
C ILE A 145 1.84 -4.32 2.50
N VAL A 146 1.36 -4.68 1.31
CA VAL A 146 2.00 -4.34 0.03
C VAL A 146 1.10 -3.39 -0.74
N TRP A 147 1.62 -2.27 -1.16
CA TRP A 147 0.86 -1.27 -1.88
C TRP A 147 0.72 -1.60 -3.37
N ALA A 148 -0.53 -1.65 -3.85
CA ALA A 148 -0.91 -1.68 -5.26
C ALA A 148 -1.17 -0.24 -5.74
N PRO A 149 -0.30 0.37 -6.56
CA PRO A 149 -0.28 1.83 -6.74
C PRO A 149 -1.38 2.39 -7.63
N SER A 150 -1.91 1.61 -8.57
CA SER A 150 -2.74 2.12 -9.67
C SER A 150 -3.89 3.01 -9.18
N LYS A 151 -4.65 2.51 -8.21
CA LYS A 151 -5.86 3.23 -7.76
C LYS A 151 -5.50 4.55 -7.08
N LEU A 152 -4.64 4.53 -6.08
CA LEU A 152 -4.32 5.73 -5.31
C LEU A 152 -3.64 6.80 -6.17
N VAL A 153 -2.73 6.38 -7.06
CA VAL A 153 -1.98 7.28 -7.95
C VAL A 153 -2.87 7.91 -9.03
N LEU A 154 -3.82 7.14 -9.57
CA LEU A 154 -4.69 7.63 -10.65
C LEU A 154 -5.88 8.46 -10.13
N ASP A 155 -6.31 8.21 -8.90
CA ASP A 155 -7.43 8.94 -8.27
C ASP A 155 -6.94 10.23 -7.58
N ALA A 156 -5.64 10.40 -7.33
CA ALA A 156 -5.10 11.59 -6.69
C ALA A 156 -5.19 12.82 -7.61
N VAL A 157 -5.76 13.93 -7.11
CA VAL A 157 -5.89 15.20 -7.86
C VAL A 157 -4.51 15.74 -8.22
N ASP A 158 -3.60 15.80 -7.24
CA ASP A 158 -2.21 16.26 -7.41
C ASP A 158 -1.24 15.06 -7.33
N GLY A 159 -1.61 13.95 -7.96
CA GLY A 159 -0.82 12.73 -7.96
C GLY A 159 0.50 12.85 -8.71
N PRO A 160 1.47 11.98 -8.37
CA PRO A 160 2.78 11.99 -9.01
C PRO A 160 2.63 11.65 -10.49
N GLN A 161 3.29 12.41 -11.37
CA GLN A 161 3.32 12.09 -12.81
C GLN A 161 4.40 11.05 -13.15
N SER A 162 5.24 10.72 -12.20
CA SER A 162 6.31 9.73 -12.36
C SER A 162 5.76 8.32 -12.62
N ARG A 163 6.54 7.53 -13.33
CA ARG A 163 6.36 6.08 -13.53
C ARG A 163 7.47 5.28 -12.82
N ASP A 164 8.43 6.01 -12.24
CA ASP A 164 9.51 5.40 -11.47
C ASP A 164 8.98 4.86 -10.15
N PRO A 165 9.14 3.56 -9.87
CA PRO A 165 8.62 2.94 -8.65
C PRO A 165 9.19 3.54 -7.37
N VAL A 166 10.45 3.98 -7.36
CA VAL A 166 11.06 4.61 -6.19
C VAL A 166 10.45 5.99 -5.93
N ALA A 167 10.24 6.78 -7.00
CA ALA A 167 9.55 8.07 -6.88
C ALA A 167 8.10 7.90 -6.39
N LEU A 168 7.42 6.85 -6.81
CA LEU A 168 6.07 6.52 -6.32
C LEU A 168 6.09 6.11 -4.84
N ALA A 169 7.09 5.34 -4.41
CA ALA A 169 7.25 4.95 -3.01
C ALA A 169 7.55 6.17 -2.10
N LEU A 170 8.37 7.12 -2.57
CA LEU A 170 8.63 8.38 -1.88
C LEU A 170 7.36 9.22 -1.74
N TRP A 171 6.60 9.38 -2.82
CA TRP A 171 5.32 10.08 -2.79
C TRP A 171 4.36 9.43 -1.81
N LEU A 172 4.25 8.10 -1.80
CA LEU A 172 3.42 7.40 -0.82
C LEU A 172 3.89 7.69 0.62
N ALA A 173 5.20 7.66 0.88
CA ALA A 173 5.75 7.95 2.19
C ALA A 173 5.38 9.36 2.67
N GLU A 174 5.40 10.35 1.79
CA GLU A 174 4.96 11.72 2.10
C GLU A 174 3.44 11.78 2.37
N VAL A 175 2.63 11.16 1.51
CA VAL A 175 1.15 11.11 1.65
C VAL A 175 0.72 10.44 2.95
N MET A 176 1.48 9.42 3.38
CA MET A 176 1.21 8.66 4.61
C MET A 176 1.86 9.29 5.86
N ALA A 177 2.54 10.42 5.71
CA ALA A 177 3.35 11.01 6.77
C ALA A 177 4.25 9.95 7.42
N ALA A 178 4.88 9.11 6.60
CA ALA A 178 5.73 8.02 7.07
C ALA A 178 6.91 8.55 7.89
N ARG A 179 7.35 7.76 8.86
CA ARG A 179 8.55 8.09 9.66
C ARG A 179 9.84 8.06 8.83
N GLY A 180 9.81 7.40 7.68
CA GLY A 180 10.91 7.28 6.75
C GLY A 180 10.61 6.25 5.66
N ILE A 181 11.56 6.13 4.74
CA ILE A 181 11.56 5.09 3.72
C ILE A 181 12.90 4.34 3.75
N VAL A 182 12.84 3.00 3.74
CA VAL A 182 13.99 2.13 3.53
C VAL A 182 14.00 1.68 2.08
N VAL A 183 15.09 1.92 1.38
CA VAL A 183 15.24 1.53 -0.04
C VAL A 183 16.28 0.41 -0.13
N HIS A 184 15.80 -0.79 -0.47
CA HIS A 184 16.66 -1.93 -0.74
C HIS A 184 17.06 -1.98 -2.21
N GLY A 185 18.34 -2.28 -2.44
CA GLY A 185 18.94 -2.41 -3.76
C GLY A 185 19.67 -1.16 -4.25
N ASP A 186 20.47 -1.36 -5.30
CA ASP A 186 21.22 -0.28 -5.95
C ASP A 186 20.32 0.44 -6.95
N VAL A 187 19.40 1.24 -6.44
CA VAL A 187 18.48 2.06 -7.23
C VAL A 187 18.68 3.54 -6.92
N ALA A 188 18.58 4.37 -7.95
CA ALA A 188 18.65 5.81 -7.76
C ALA A 188 17.45 6.30 -6.92
N VAL A 189 17.74 7.09 -5.90
CA VAL A 189 16.71 7.76 -5.11
C VAL A 189 16.60 9.20 -5.58
N PRO A 190 15.42 9.64 -6.05
CA PRO A 190 15.22 11.04 -6.41
C PRO A 190 15.56 11.99 -5.27
N ALA A 191 16.23 13.09 -5.58
CA ALA A 191 16.52 14.12 -4.60
C ALA A 191 15.26 14.89 -4.17
N GLY A 192 15.29 15.46 -2.96
CA GLY A 192 14.21 16.33 -2.48
C GLY A 192 13.09 15.64 -1.69
N SER A 193 13.28 14.40 -1.27
CA SER A 193 12.35 13.73 -0.35
C SER A 193 12.19 14.52 0.95
N ARG A 194 10.95 14.65 1.42
CA ARG A 194 10.61 15.27 2.71
C ARG A 194 10.66 14.27 3.87
N VAL A 195 10.75 12.99 3.57
CA VAL A 195 10.88 11.94 4.58
C VAL A 195 12.31 11.42 4.61
N PRO A 196 12.83 10.98 5.78
CA PRO A 196 14.16 10.37 5.89
C PRO A 196 14.28 9.14 4.98
N VAL A 197 15.42 9.01 4.30
CA VAL A 197 15.73 7.88 3.41
C VAL A 197 16.88 7.07 4.02
N GLU A 198 16.63 5.80 4.25
CA GLU A 198 17.61 4.80 4.71
C GLU A 198 17.91 3.83 3.56
N ARG A 199 19.17 3.40 3.43
CA ARG A 199 19.56 2.30 2.53
C ARG A 199 19.60 1.00 3.32
N GLY A 200 18.93 -0.03 2.81
CA GLY A 200 18.85 -1.36 3.39
C GLY A 200 19.63 -2.42 2.64
#